data_0724c89f62e0bb54562bacfce5c7cbc0
#
_entry.id   0724c89f62e0bb54562bacfce5c7cbc0
#
_cell.length_a   1.000
_cell.length_b   1.000
_cell.length_c   1.000
_cell.angle_alpha   90.00
_cell.angle_beta   90.00
_cell.angle_gamma   90.00
#
_symmetry.space_group_name_H-M   'P 1'
#
loop_
_entity.id
_entity.type
_entity.pdbx_description
1 polymer ?
#
loop_
_entity_poly.entity_id
_entity_poly.type
_entity_poly.pdbx_seq_one_letter_code
_entity_poly.pdbx_strand_id
1 'polypeptide(L)'
;QCVTEGEKWVPEEVRSRLRRIDEETAKMAVESSLTGHLVLSTLHTNSAASTITRLLEIGVQAYLLNATLLAVLAQRLVKRNCPHCLEEEQVSPIVRKALGLSEDEVFYQGAGCDNCHMTGHKGRVAVYELLTLSPDIRDMIKPKVSATDIEKAAIENGMTPLTDHALHIARQQQTSLSEVYRVRLG
;
A
#
# COMPACT_ATOMS: atom_id res chain seq x y z
N GLN A 1 -5.63 -11.55 6.01
CA GLN A 1 -5.34 -10.53 4.99
C GLN A 1 -6.18 -9.29 5.29
N CYS A 2 -5.56 -8.18 5.68
CA CYS A 2 -6.22 -6.87 5.67
C CYS A 2 -6.05 -6.26 4.28
N VAL A 3 -7.15 -5.86 3.65
CA VAL A 3 -7.15 -5.19 2.34
C VAL A 3 -7.62 -3.76 2.56
N THR A 4 -6.80 -2.76 2.25
CA THR A 4 -7.20 -1.37 2.26
C THR A 4 -7.90 -0.98 0.96
N GLU A 5 -8.84 -0.05 1.02
CA GLU A 5 -9.74 0.32 -0.08
C GLU A 5 -9.05 0.68 -1.39
N GLY A 6 -9.31 -0.12 -2.41
CA GLY A 6 -9.21 0.23 -3.82
C GLY A 6 -10.34 -0.48 -4.56
N GLU A 7 -11.34 0.25 -4.97
CA GLU A 7 -12.71 -0.20 -5.30
C GLU A 7 -12.91 -1.29 -6.37
N LYS A 8 -11.88 -1.89 -6.97
CA LYS A 8 -12.08 -2.82 -8.10
C LYS A 8 -11.38 -4.18 -8.04
N TRP A 9 -10.60 -4.47 -7.00
CA TRP A 9 -9.81 -5.70 -6.95
C TRP A 9 -10.36 -6.79 -6.03
N VAL A 10 -11.28 -6.44 -5.16
CA VAL A 10 -11.94 -7.39 -4.26
C VAL A 10 -13.28 -7.77 -4.89
N PRO A 11 -13.56 -9.07 -5.12
CA PRO A 11 -14.87 -9.51 -5.60
C PRO A 11 -16.00 -8.93 -4.74
N GLU A 12 -17.13 -8.59 -5.35
CA GLU A 12 -18.30 -7.97 -4.68
C GLU A 12 -18.73 -8.77 -3.44
N GLU A 13 -18.67 -10.10 -3.53
CA GLU A 13 -18.96 -11.03 -2.43
C GLU A 13 -18.03 -10.88 -1.23
N VAL A 14 -16.76 -10.53 -1.47
CA VAL A 14 -15.77 -10.29 -0.41
C VAL A 14 -15.92 -8.86 0.11
N ARG A 15 -16.18 -7.88 -0.77
CA ARG A 15 -16.39 -6.49 -0.42
C ARG A 15 -17.57 -6.31 0.54
N SER A 16 -18.67 -7.00 0.31
CA SER A 16 -19.87 -6.97 1.18
C SER A 16 -19.61 -7.53 2.59
N ARG A 17 -18.53 -8.30 2.77
CA ARG A 17 -18.11 -8.89 4.04
C ARG A 17 -16.99 -8.10 4.73
N LEU A 18 -16.38 -7.12 4.04
CA LEU A 18 -15.36 -6.25 4.63
C LEU A 18 -16.04 -5.17 5.47
N ARG A 19 -15.84 -5.19 6.77
CA ARG A 19 -16.29 -4.14 7.68
C ARG A 19 -15.12 -3.25 8.07
N ARG A 20 -15.41 -1.93 8.18
CA ARG A 20 -14.46 -0.98 8.77
C ARG A 20 -14.19 -1.41 10.22
N ILE A 21 -12.94 -1.54 10.57
CA ILE A 21 -12.55 -1.89 11.94
C ILE A 21 -12.68 -0.66 12.86
N ASP A 22 -13.56 -0.77 13.84
CA ASP A 22 -13.58 -0.03 15.10
C ASP A 22 -13.16 -0.97 16.25
N GLU A 23 -13.17 -0.51 17.48
CA GLU A 23 -12.76 -1.31 18.64
C GLU A 23 -13.58 -2.60 18.78
N GLU A 24 -14.89 -2.54 18.63
CA GLU A 24 -15.80 -3.67 18.76
C GLU A 24 -15.57 -4.69 17.63
N THR A 25 -15.47 -4.20 16.38
CA THR A 25 -15.19 -5.03 15.22
C THR A 25 -13.82 -5.69 15.32
N ALA A 26 -12.81 -4.99 15.85
CA ALA A 26 -11.48 -5.55 16.07
C ALA A 26 -11.48 -6.70 17.07
N LYS A 27 -12.22 -6.58 18.17
CA LYS A 27 -12.39 -7.65 19.16
C LYS A 27 -13.04 -8.88 18.54
N MET A 28 -14.16 -8.70 17.83
CA MET A 28 -14.86 -9.81 17.14
C MET A 28 -13.97 -10.48 16.09
N ALA A 29 -13.17 -9.70 15.34
CA ALA A 29 -12.24 -10.22 14.35
C ALA A 29 -11.16 -11.10 14.99
N VAL A 30 -10.59 -10.64 16.10
CA VAL A 30 -9.58 -11.38 16.87
C VAL A 30 -10.19 -12.67 17.44
N GLU A 31 -11.34 -12.61 18.08
CA GLU A 31 -12.03 -13.80 18.65
C GLU A 31 -12.33 -14.84 17.56
N SER A 32 -12.84 -14.39 16.40
CA SER A 32 -13.09 -15.28 15.27
C SER A 32 -11.81 -15.91 14.72
N SER A 33 -10.72 -15.14 14.68
CA SER A 33 -9.41 -15.64 14.23
C SER A 33 -8.84 -16.68 15.20
N LEU A 34 -8.99 -16.48 16.52
CA LEU A 34 -8.55 -17.44 17.54
C LEU A 34 -9.31 -18.79 17.46
N THR A 35 -10.54 -18.77 16.95
CA THR A 35 -11.32 -19.99 16.70
C THR A 35 -11.05 -20.63 15.33
N GLY A 36 -10.03 -20.17 14.60
CA GLY A 36 -9.55 -20.76 13.34
C GLY A 36 -10.16 -20.21 12.08
N HIS A 37 -10.96 -19.11 12.16
CA HIS A 37 -11.51 -18.48 10.98
C HIS A 37 -10.50 -17.51 10.31
N LEU A 38 -10.46 -17.52 8.97
CA LEU A 38 -9.77 -16.47 8.24
C LEU A 38 -10.64 -15.21 8.21
N VAL A 39 -10.17 -14.16 8.84
CA VAL A 39 -10.86 -12.87 8.91
C VAL A 39 -10.19 -11.87 7.97
N LEU A 40 -10.98 -11.22 7.11
CA LEU A 40 -10.56 -10.12 6.26
C LEU A 40 -11.27 -8.85 6.71
N SER A 41 -10.50 -7.76 6.86
CA SER A 41 -11.04 -6.47 7.29
C SER A 41 -10.27 -5.31 6.67
N THR A 42 -10.80 -4.09 6.79
CA THR A 42 -10.17 -2.87 6.25
C THR A 42 -9.96 -1.84 7.34
N LEU A 43 -8.84 -1.10 7.22
CA LEU A 43 -8.55 0.08 8.02
C LEU A 43 -8.12 1.24 7.12
N HIS A 44 -8.41 2.47 7.57
CA HIS A 44 -7.87 3.66 6.92
C HIS A 44 -6.52 4.01 7.53
N THR A 45 -5.46 3.61 6.85
CA THR A 45 -4.08 3.88 7.23
C THR A 45 -3.25 4.20 5.99
N ASN A 46 -2.13 4.90 6.17
CA ASN A 46 -1.28 5.32 5.08
C ASN A 46 -0.27 4.25 4.65
N SER A 47 0.08 3.31 5.55
CA SER A 47 1.02 2.22 5.28
C SER A 47 0.62 0.94 6.01
N ALA A 48 1.21 -0.18 5.60
CA ALA A 48 0.99 -1.46 6.27
C ALA A 48 1.50 -1.44 7.73
N ALA A 49 2.64 -0.81 7.98
CA ALA A 49 3.20 -0.68 9.33
C ALA A 49 2.30 0.18 10.25
N SER A 50 1.75 1.28 9.73
CA SER A 50 0.83 2.13 10.50
C SER A 50 -0.50 1.44 10.84
N THR A 51 -0.86 0.41 10.12
CA THR A 51 -2.02 -0.43 10.46
C THR A 51 -1.83 -1.16 11.78
N ILE A 52 -0.62 -1.69 12.03
CA ILE A 52 -0.30 -2.40 13.29
C ILE A 52 -0.40 -1.44 14.48
N THR A 53 0.21 -0.26 14.38
CA THR A 53 0.12 0.75 15.45
C THR A 53 -1.33 1.21 15.67
N ARG A 54 -2.09 1.36 14.59
CA ARG A 54 -3.51 1.74 14.68
C ARG A 54 -4.35 0.66 15.38
N LEU A 55 -4.10 -0.62 15.14
CA LEU A 55 -4.78 -1.71 15.84
C LEU A 55 -4.46 -1.70 17.35
N LEU A 56 -3.23 -1.40 17.75
CA LEU A 56 -2.85 -1.20 19.14
C LEU A 56 -3.56 0.01 19.77
N GLU A 57 -3.65 1.14 19.06
CA GLU A 57 -4.33 2.36 19.52
C GLU A 57 -5.82 2.17 19.76
N ILE A 58 -6.52 1.39 18.93
CA ILE A 58 -7.94 1.06 19.12
C ILE A 58 -8.18 -0.02 20.17
N GLY A 59 -7.14 -0.43 20.93
CA GLY A 59 -7.25 -1.28 22.11
C GLY A 59 -7.00 -2.77 21.87
N VAL A 60 -6.58 -3.19 20.65
CA VAL A 60 -6.17 -4.59 20.44
C VAL A 60 -4.86 -4.85 21.16
N GLN A 61 -4.83 -5.85 22.01
CA GLN A 61 -3.64 -6.17 22.79
C GLN A 61 -2.54 -6.80 21.90
N ALA A 62 -1.29 -6.44 22.13
CA ALA A 62 -0.16 -6.86 21.31
C ALA A 62 -0.05 -8.39 21.16
N TYR A 63 -0.27 -9.14 22.23
CA TYR A 63 -0.21 -10.61 22.18
C TYR A 63 -1.32 -11.21 21.30
N LEU A 64 -2.49 -10.57 21.19
CA LEU A 64 -3.57 -10.98 20.30
C LEU A 64 -3.22 -10.72 18.83
N LEU A 65 -2.63 -9.56 18.53
CA LEU A 65 -2.13 -9.28 17.18
C LEU A 65 -1.07 -10.30 16.77
N ASN A 66 -0.14 -10.61 17.67
CA ASN A 66 0.89 -11.61 17.43
C ASN A 66 0.32 -13.02 17.15
N ALA A 67 -0.78 -13.37 17.80
CA ALA A 67 -1.42 -14.67 17.60
C ALA A 67 -2.29 -14.75 16.34
N THR A 68 -2.90 -13.63 15.91
CA THR A 68 -3.99 -13.66 14.93
C THR A 68 -3.68 -12.95 13.61
N LEU A 69 -2.82 -11.91 13.63
CA LEU A 69 -2.51 -11.16 12.41
C LEU A 69 -1.52 -11.94 11.53
N LEU A 70 -1.90 -12.20 10.29
CA LEU A 70 -1.08 -12.92 9.32
C LEU A 70 -0.29 -11.97 8.42
N ALA A 71 -0.99 -10.98 7.87
CA ALA A 71 -0.40 -10.00 6.97
C ALA A 71 -1.24 -8.72 6.92
N VAL A 72 -0.61 -7.64 6.48
CA VAL A 72 -1.26 -6.37 6.19
C VAL A 72 -0.93 -5.97 4.75
N LEU A 73 -1.95 -5.71 3.95
CA LEU A 73 -1.80 -5.18 2.59
C LEU A 73 -2.23 -3.72 2.57
N ALA A 74 -1.30 -2.80 2.29
CA ALA A 74 -1.64 -1.43 1.94
C ALA A 74 -1.62 -1.26 0.42
N GLN A 75 -2.59 -0.52 -0.12
CA GLN A 75 -2.77 -0.35 -1.57
C GLN A 75 -3.13 1.11 -1.89
N ARG A 76 -2.62 1.58 -3.05
CA ARG A 76 -3.03 2.84 -3.68
C ARG A 76 -3.33 2.61 -5.15
N LEU A 77 -4.19 3.44 -5.72
CA LEU A 77 -4.45 3.47 -7.15
C LEU A 77 -3.78 4.69 -7.76
N VAL A 78 -2.83 4.46 -8.65
CA VAL A 78 -2.19 5.51 -9.45
C VAL A 78 -2.80 5.57 -10.84
N LYS A 79 -2.77 6.73 -11.48
CA LYS A 79 -3.25 6.88 -12.85
C LYS A 79 -2.32 6.12 -13.79
N ARG A 80 -2.92 5.38 -14.73
CA ARG A 80 -2.17 4.69 -15.77
C ARG A 80 -1.93 5.61 -16.95
N ASN A 81 -0.70 5.64 -17.46
CA ASN A 81 -0.37 6.36 -18.67
C ASN A 81 -1.21 5.87 -19.86
N CYS A 82 -1.62 6.79 -20.71
CA CYS A 82 -2.29 6.43 -21.96
C CYS A 82 -1.27 5.83 -22.93
N PRO A 83 -1.44 4.59 -23.42
CA PRO A 83 -0.47 3.96 -24.30
C PRO A 83 -0.41 4.58 -25.71
N HIS A 84 -1.40 5.41 -26.07
CA HIS A 84 -1.48 6.02 -27.41
C HIS A 84 -0.76 7.37 -27.51
N CYS A 85 -0.28 7.93 -26.39
CA CYS A 85 0.39 9.23 -26.36
C CYS A 85 1.53 9.27 -25.34
N LEU A 86 2.26 8.16 -25.20
CA LEU A 86 3.45 8.11 -24.36
C LEU A 86 4.53 9.02 -24.91
N GLU A 87 5.12 9.82 -24.03
CA GLU A 87 6.30 10.65 -24.29
C GLU A 87 7.26 10.57 -23.10
N GLU A 88 8.49 10.97 -23.28
CA GLU A 88 9.47 11.05 -22.21
C GLU A 88 9.09 12.13 -21.21
N GLU A 89 9.04 11.76 -19.92
CA GLU A 89 8.71 12.67 -18.82
C GLU A 89 9.93 13.53 -18.46
N GLN A 90 9.77 14.85 -18.51
CA GLN A 90 10.79 15.79 -18.04
C GLN A 90 10.79 15.84 -16.52
N VAL A 91 11.66 15.01 -15.92
CA VAL A 91 11.71 14.85 -14.47
C VAL A 91 12.58 15.94 -13.85
N SER A 92 12.02 16.69 -12.89
CA SER A 92 12.78 17.71 -12.19
C SER A 92 13.90 17.10 -11.31
N PRO A 93 15.05 17.78 -11.16
CA PRO A 93 16.14 17.31 -10.30
C PRO A 93 15.69 17.06 -8.85
N ILE A 94 14.71 17.82 -8.37
CA ILE A 94 14.14 17.68 -7.02
C ILE A 94 13.45 16.31 -6.87
N VAL A 95 12.63 15.92 -7.86
CA VAL A 95 11.93 14.63 -7.85
C VAL A 95 12.92 13.48 -8.00
N ARG A 96 13.91 13.59 -8.88
CA ARG A 96 14.99 12.58 -9.02
C ARG A 96 15.70 12.36 -7.69
N LYS A 97 16.15 13.43 -7.04
CA LYS A 97 16.83 13.36 -5.74
C LYS A 97 15.91 12.77 -4.66
N ALA A 98 14.65 13.19 -4.62
CA ALA A 98 13.68 12.72 -3.64
C ALA A 98 13.39 11.21 -3.78
N LEU A 99 13.39 10.68 -5.00
CA LEU A 99 13.14 9.27 -5.29
C LEU A 99 14.43 8.42 -5.40
N GLY A 100 15.61 9.03 -5.24
CA GLY A 100 16.91 8.35 -5.32
C GLY A 100 17.22 7.81 -6.72
N LEU A 101 16.76 8.51 -7.78
CA LEU A 101 16.92 8.08 -9.17
C LEU A 101 18.27 8.53 -9.75
N SER A 102 18.85 7.70 -10.62
CA SER A 102 20.00 8.09 -11.42
C SER A 102 19.60 9.08 -12.52
N GLU A 103 20.59 9.86 -13.01
CA GLU A 103 20.35 10.83 -14.10
C GLU A 103 20.00 10.15 -15.41
N ASP A 104 20.50 8.93 -15.62
CA ASP A 104 20.33 8.16 -16.86
C ASP A 104 18.98 7.44 -16.96
N GLU A 105 18.21 7.37 -15.87
CA GLU A 105 16.89 6.71 -15.89
C GLU A 105 15.87 7.56 -16.67
N VAL A 106 15.22 6.94 -17.65
CA VAL A 106 14.17 7.55 -18.47
C VAL A 106 12.81 7.06 -18.01
N PHE A 107 11.89 8.01 -17.83
CA PHE A 107 10.51 7.74 -17.46
C PHE A 107 9.55 8.33 -18.49
N TYR A 108 8.30 7.87 -18.44
CA TYR A 108 7.30 8.20 -19.44
C TYR A 108 6.02 8.72 -18.80
N GLN A 109 5.37 9.64 -19.51
CA GLN A 109 4.06 10.16 -19.19
C GLN A 109 3.17 10.14 -20.43
N GLY A 110 1.89 10.42 -20.29
CA GLY A 110 1.01 10.64 -21.42
C GLY A 110 0.93 12.12 -21.77
N ALA A 111 1.21 12.48 -23.02
CA ALA A 111 1.10 13.85 -23.53
C ALA A 111 -0.36 14.37 -23.62
N GLY A 112 -1.31 13.46 -23.77
CA GLY A 112 -2.71 13.77 -24.05
C GLY A 112 -3.06 13.52 -25.51
N CYS A 113 -4.17 12.85 -25.77
CA CYS A 113 -4.71 12.58 -27.10
C CYS A 113 -6.21 12.33 -27.03
N ASP A 114 -6.88 12.18 -28.17
CA ASP A 114 -8.32 11.90 -28.23
C ASP A 114 -8.72 10.63 -27.48
N ASN A 115 -7.86 9.58 -27.49
CA ASN A 115 -8.12 8.31 -26.78
C ASN A 115 -8.17 8.45 -25.28
N CYS A 116 -7.57 9.46 -24.71
CA CYS A 116 -7.57 9.74 -23.27
C CYS A 116 -8.25 11.07 -22.93
N HIS A 117 -8.97 11.67 -23.87
CA HIS A 117 -9.61 13.00 -23.74
C HIS A 117 -8.62 14.06 -23.24
N MET A 118 -7.44 14.11 -23.85
CA MET A 118 -6.34 15.05 -23.56
C MET A 118 -5.79 14.99 -22.14
N THR A 119 -6.13 13.94 -21.37
CA THR A 119 -5.70 13.82 -19.96
C THR A 119 -4.32 13.18 -19.79
N GLY A 120 -3.77 12.53 -20.82
CA GLY A 120 -2.56 11.73 -20.74
C GLY A 120 -2.73 10.39 -20.00
N HIS A 121 -3.89 10.12 -19.42
CA HIS A 121 -4.12 8.94 -18.58
C HIS A 121 -5.31 8.11 -19.06
N LYS A 122 -5.22 6.78 -18.94
CA LYS A 122 -6.33 5.87 -19.27
C LYS A 122 -6.40 4.73 -18.25
N GLY A 123 -7.36 4.85 -17.33
CA GLY A 123 -7.55 3.89 -16.24
C GLY A 123 -6.58 4.11 -15.07
N ARG A 124 -6.49 3.12 -14.20
CA ARG A 124 -5.66 3.12 -12.99
C ARG A 124 -4.95 1.79 -12.86
N VAL A 125 -3.81 1.79 -12.19
CA VAL A 125 -3.06 0.60 -11.80
C VAL A 125 -2.87 0.60 -10.30
N ALA A 126 -2.97 -0.57 -9.67
CA ALA A 126 -2.76 -0.71 -8.25
C ALA A 126 -1.26 -0.81 -7.94
N VAL A 127 -0.83 -0.03 -6.94
CA VAL A 127 0.46 -0.20 -6.26
C VAL A 127 0.18 -0.65 -4.84
N TYR A 128 1.01 -1.54 -4.30
CA TYR A 128 0.76 -2.14 -3.00
C TYR A 128 2.07 -2.48 -2.28
N GLU A 129 1.98 -2.57 -0.97
CA GLU A 129 2.99 -3.17 -0.09
C GLU A 129 2.33 -4.25 0.74
N LEU A 130 3.02 -5.36 0.94
CA LEU A 130 2.54 -6.49 1.73
C LEU A 130 3.50 -6.74 2.89
N LEU A 131 3.06 -6.42 4.09
CA LEU A 131 3.75 -6.72 5.32
C LEU A 131 3.27 -8.07 5.86
N THR A 132 4.15 -9.07 5.88
CA THR A 132 3.90 -10.37 6.48
C THR A 132 4.47 -10.42 7.90
N LEU A 133 3.74 -11.04 8.83
CA LEU A 133 4.14 -11.12 10.23
C LEU A 133 5.21 -12.23 10.42
N SER A 134 6.47 -11.92 10.06
CA SER A 134 7.62 -12.78 10.41
C SER A 134 7.83 -12.85 11.94
N PRO A 135 8.57 -13.84 12.47
CA PRO A 135 8.90 -13.90 13.91
C PRO A 135 9.50 -12.60 14.42
N ASP A 136 10.44 -12.00 13.70
CA ASP A 136 11.13 -10.76 14.08
C ASP A 136 10.15 -9.59 14.21
N ILE A 137 9.21 -9.46 13.26
CA ILE A 137 8.18 -8.42 13.32
C ILE A 137 7.23 -8.66 14.48
N ARG A 138 6.84 -9.93 14.75
CA ARG A 138 5.99 -10.27 15.89
C ARG A 138 6.62 -9.86 17.20
N ASP A 139 7.92 -10.09 17.38
CA ASP A 139 8.67 -9.73 18.61
C ASP A 139 8.75 -8.21 18.83
N MET A 140 8.62 -7.43 17.77
CA MET A 140 8.58 -5.97 17.82
C MET A 140 7.20 -5.41 18.20
N ILE A 141 6.11 -6.16 18.00
CA ILE A 141 4.75 -5.69 18.30
C ILE A 141 4.54 -5.64 19.82
N LYS A 142 4.77 -4.43 20.36
CA LYS A 142 4.64 -4.11 21.80
C LYS A 142 3.86 -2.80 21.93
N PRO A 143 3.27 -2.52 23.10
CA PRO A 143 2.68 -1.20 23.34
C PRO A 143 3.67 -0.07 23.03
N LYS A 144 3.23 0.94 22.28
CA LYS A 144 4.04 2.11 21.88
C LYS A 144 5.15 1.83 20.83
N VAL A 145 5.11 0.70 20.12
CA VAL A 145 6.03 0.47 19.02
C VAL A 145 5.84 1.55 17.93
N SER A 146 6.95 1.98 17.32
CA SER A 146 6.91 2.95 16.23
C SER A 146 6.57 2.26 14.89
N ALA A 147 5.68 2.86 14.10
CA ALA A 147 5.41 2.41 12.73
C ALA A 147 6.69 2.41 11.87
N THR A 148 7.57 3.38 12.08
CA THR A 148 8.86 3.48 11.37
C THR A 148 9.78 2.30 11.66
N ASP A 149 9.81 1.82 12.90
CA ASP A 149 10.65 0.67 13.27
C ASP A 149 10.09 -0.63 12.67
N ILE A 150 8.76 -0.80 12.70
CA ILE A 150 8.10 -1.93 12.04
C ILE A 150 8.36 -1.90 10.53
N GLU A 151 8.27 -0.72 9.89
CA GLU A 151 8.51 -0.57 8.45
C GLU A 151 9.93 -0.95 8.07
N LYS A 152 10.93 -0.48 8.80
CA LYS A 152 12.34 -0.85 8.60
C LYS A 152 12.54 -2.35 8.69
N ALA A 153 12.05 -2.97 9.76
CA ALA A 153 12.16 -4.42 9.93
C ALA A 153 11.40 -5.18 8.82
N ALA A 154 10.25 -4.68 8.39
CA ALA A 154 9.50 -5.29 7.28
C ALA A 154 10.28 -5.23 5.96
N ILE A 155 10.95 -4.11 5.66
CA ILE A 155 11.80 -3.96 4.48
C ILE A 155 12.99 -4.92 4.55
N GLU A 156 13.66 -5.01 5.70
CA GLU A 156 14.75 -5.96 5.93
C GLU A 156 14.30 -7.42 5.75
N ASN A 157 13.03 -7.72 6.06
CA ASN A 157 12.39 -9.02 5.83
C ASN A 157 11.76 -9.17 4.43
N GLY A 158 12.08 -8.29 3.48
CA GLY A 158 11.71 -8.41 2.07
C GLY A 158 10.40 -7.73 1.65
N MET A 159 9.80 -6.90 2.49
CA MET A 159 8.68 -6.06 2.08
C MET A 159 9.15 -5.00 1.07
N THR A 160 8.46 -4.89 -0.06
CA THR A 160 8.66 -3.79 -1.01
C THR A 160 7.73 -2.64 -0.63
N PRO A 161 8.25 -1.45 -0.28
CA PRO A 161 7.44 -0.28 0.04
C PRO A 161 6.54 0.17 -1.12
N LEU A 162 5.43 0.83 -0.81
CA LEU A 162 4.49 1.38 -1.82
C LEU A 162 5.19 2.25 -2.88
N THR A 163 6.13 3.11 -2.45
CA THR A 163 6.88 4.00 -3.35
C THR A 163 7.76 3.20 -4.31
N ASP A 164 8.43 2.16 -3.84
CA ASP A 164 9.32 1.34 -4.65
C ASP A 164 8.53 0.49 -5.65
N HIS A 165 7.38 -0.04 -5.23
CA HIS A 165 6.47 -0.72 -6.15
C HIS A 165 5.90 0.25 -7.20
N ALA A 166 5.50 1.47 -6.81
CA ALA A 166 5.07 2.50 -7.76
C ALA A 166 6.18 2.85 -8.76
N LEU A 167 7.42 2.95 -8.29
CA LEU A 167 8.58 3.20 -9.14
C LEU A 167 8.84 2.05 -10.13
N HIS A 168 8.68 0.80 -9.68
CA HIS A 168 8.74 -0.36 -10.57
C HIS A 168 7.70 -0.28 -11.70
N ILE A 169 6.46 0.09 -11.39
CA ILE A 169 5.38 0.29 -12.37
C ILE A 169 5.69 1.46 -13.31
N ALA A 170 6.34 2.53 -12.83
CA ALA A 170 6.78 3.66 -13.66
C ALA A 170 7.90 3.25 -14.63
N ARG A 171 8.86 2.43 -14.21
CA ARG A 171 9.89 1.85 -15.08
C ARG A 171 9.29 0.97 -16.19
N GLN A 172 8.12 0.40 -15.97
CA GLN A 172 7.34 -0.31 -16.98
C GLN A 172 6.48 0.62 -17.85
N GLN A 173 6.67 1.94 -17.77
CA GLN A 173 5.93 2.98 -18.53
C GLN A 173 4.42 3.03 -18.21
N GLN A 174 3.96 2.31 -17.20
CA GLN A 174 2.54 2.21 -16.87
C GLN A 174 1.99 3.42 -16.10
N THR A 175 2.86 4.16 -15.41
CA THR A 175 2.51 5.39 -14.68
C THR A 175 3.65 6.40 -14.78
N SER A 176 3.38 7.66 -14.44
CA SER A 176 4.37 8.73 -14.45
C SER A 176 5.07 8.88 -13.08
N LEU A 177 6.24 9.49 -13.03
CA LEU A 177 6.91 9.81 -11.78
C LEU A 177 6.15 10.80 -10.92
N SER A 178 5.34 11.66 -11.53
CA SER A 178 4.43 12.54 -10.78
C SER A 178 3.42 11.77 -9.94
N GLU A 179 2.91 10.65 -10.44
CA GLU A 179 2.03 9.75 -9.66
C GLU A 179 2.81 8.97 -8.59
N VAL A 180 4.06 8.53 -8.87
CA VAL A 180 4.95 7.91 -7.87
C VAL A 180 5.22 8.87 -6.72
N TYR A 181 5.55 10.12 -7.03
CA TYR A 181 5.81 11.14 -6.02
C TYR A 181 4.58 11.42 -5.15
N ARG A 182 3.38 11.38 -5.74
CA ARG A 182 2.11 11.49 -5.00
C ARG A 182 1.92 10.33 -4.01
N VAL A 183 2.28 9.10 -4.39
CA VAL A 183 2.23 7.93 -3.48
C VAL A 183 3.15 8.13 -2.28
N ARG A 184 4.32 8.74 -2.49
CA ARG A 184 5.28 9.04 -1.41
C ARG A 184 4.77 10.08 -0.41
N LEU A 185 3.98 11.05 -0.86
CA LEU A 185 3.50 12.14 -0.02
C LEU A 185 2.25 11.80 0.80
N GLY A 186 1.51 10.76 0.42
CA GLY A 186 0.20 10.45 0.97
C GLY A 186 0.01 9.25 1.73
#